data_8ecc8c369700bc544c5eb0891ac71ddd
#
_entry.id   8ecc8c369700bc544c5eb0891ac71ddd
#
_cell.length_a   1.000
_cell.length_b   1.000
_cell.length_c   1.000
_cell.angle_alpha   90.00
_cell.angle_beta   90.00
_cell.angle_gamma   90.00
#
_symmetry.space_group_name_H-M   'P 1'
#
loop_
_entity.id
_entity.type
_entity.pdbx_description
1 polymer ?
#
loop_
_entity_poly.entity_id
_entity_poly.type
_entity_poly.pdbx_seq_one_letter_code
_entity_poly.pdbx_strand_id
1 'polypeptide(L)'
;MQQNQYIQEIQAQAPHFVCKEVGSDTLLVPLRNNVADFNQYLTLNELGSFIYLLITEGNNFEQIHAAILANYEVNPDEASQDLNAFIELLYKYTVGNG
;
A
#
# COMPACT_ATOMS: atom_id res chain seq x y z
N MET A 1 -1.56 4.51 17.44
CA MET A 1 -2.38 5.07 16.36
C MET A 1 -2.89 3.95 15.49
N GLN A 2 -4.18 3.99 15.12
CA GLN A 2 -4.83 2.92 14.35
C GLN A 2 -4.17 2.69 12.98
N GLN A 3 -3.75 3.77 12.32
CA GLN A 3 -3.10 3.68 11.02
C GLN A 3 -1.80 2.89 11.08
N ASN A 4 -1.02 3.01 12.15
CA ASN A 4 0.20 2.24 12.32
C ASN A 4 -0.09 0.76 12.55
N GLN A 5 -1.21 0.43 13.21
CA GLN A 5 -1.65 -0.95 13.32
C GLN A 5 -2.03 -1.52 11.94
N TYR A 6 -2.76 -0.73 11.14
CA TYR A 6 -3.12 -1.13 9.78
C TYR A 6 -1.87 -1.36 8.92
N ILE A 7 -0.88 -0.47 9.04
CA ILE A 7 0.39 -0.60 8.32
C ILE A 7 1.10 -1.90 8.70
N GLN A 8 1.15 -2.23 10.00
CA GLN A 8 1.75 -3.46 10.47
C GLN A 8 1.04 -4.69 9.92
N GLU A 9 -0.29 -4.67 9.87
CA GLU A 9 -1.08 -5.77 9.29
C GLU A 9 -0.81 -5.91 7.79
N ILE A 10 -0.72 -4.80 7.08
CA ILE A 10 -0.38 -4.82 5.65
C ILE A 10 1.01 -5.42 5.45
N GLN A 11 1.98 -5.03 6.26
CA GLN A 11 3.34 -5.60 6.22
C GLN A 11 3.31 -7.11 6.44
N ALA A 12 2.51 -7.57 7.40
CA ALA A 12 2.38 -8.99 7.71
C ALA A 12 1.79 -9.78 6.55
N GLN A 13 0.90 -9.16 5.75
CA GLN A 13 0.26 -9.81 4.62
C GLN A 13 1.07 -9.75 3.34
N ALA A 14 2.12 -8.92 3.29
CA ALA A 14 2.90 -8.72 2.06
C ALA A 14 3.42 -10.01 1.42
N PRO A 15 3.87 -11.04 2.18
CA PRO A 15 4.32 -12.30 1.57
C PRO A 15 3.23 -13.07 0.82
N HIS A 16 1.95 -12.73 1.05
CA HIS A 16 0.83 -13.39 0.37
C HIS A 16 0.44 -12.73 -0.94
N PHE A 17 1.21 -11.73 -1.39
CA PHE A 17 0.94 -10.98 -2.61
C PHE A 17 2.19 -10.89 -3.46
N VAL A 18 1.98 -10.78 -4.77
CA VAL A 18 3.06 -10.44 -5.70
C VAL A 18 2.71 -9.12 -6.39
N CYS A 19 3.75 -8.37 -6.77
CA CYS A 19 3.57 -7.10 -7.46
C CYS A 19 4.00 -7.29 -8.92
N LYS A 20 3.17 -6.79 -9.84
CA LYS A 20 3.48 -6.78 -11.26
C LYS A 20 3.41 -5.34 -11.75
N GLU A 21 4.50 -4.84 -12.31
CA GLU A 21 4.54 -3.48 -12.85
C GLU A 21 3.94 -3.44 -14.26
N VAL A 22 3.06 -2.45 -14.49
CA VAL A 22 2.44 -2.20 -15.79
C VAL A 22 2.52 -0.70 -16.03
N GLY A 23 3.51 -0.26 -16.80
CA GLY A 23 3.80 1.16 -16.94
C GLY A 23 4.24 1.76 -15.61
N SER A 24 3.62 2.85 -15.18
CA SER A 24 3.86 3.45 -13.86
C SER A 24 2.96 2.88 -12.77
N ASP A 25 2.02 1.99 -13.13
CA ASP A 25 1.12 1.35 -12.18
C ASP A 25 1.69 0.02 -11.69
N THR A 26 1.18 -0.43 -10.55
CA THR A 26 1.53 -1.74 -10.00
C THR A 26 0.25 -2.52 -9.76
N LEU A 27 0.23 -3.77 -10.19
CA LEU A 27 -0.83 -4.72 -9.83
C LEU A 27 -0.39 -5.46 -8.58
N LEU A 28 -1.21 -5.41 -7.54
CA LEU A 28 -1.02 -6.20 -6.33
C LEU A 28 -1.90 -7.43 -6.47
N VAL A 29 -1.30 -8.61 -6.55
CA VAL A 29 -2.00 -9.84 -6.91
C VAL A 29 -1.87 -10.85 -5.77
N PRO A 30 -2.99 -11.35 -5.21
CA PRO A 30 -2.92 -12.31 -4.13
C PRO A 30 -2.47 -13.68 -4.63
N LEU A 31 -1.77 -14.40 -3.76
CA LEU A 31 -1.37 -15.79 -4.01
C LEU A 31 -2.41 -16.72 -3.41
N ARG A 32 -2.87 -17.69 -4.22
CA ARG A 32 -3.75 -18.77 -3.77
C ARG A 32 -3.01 -20.08 -4.02
N ASN A 33 -2.67 -20.79 -2.95
CA ASN A 33 -1.89 -22.04 -3.05
C ASN A 33 -0.58 -21.80 -3.84
N ASN A 34 0.08 -20.66 -3.58
CA ASN A 34 1.31 -20.22 -4.23
C ASN A 34 1.16 -19.89 -5.73
N VAL A 35 -0.09 -19.67 -6.19
CA VAL A 35 -0.36 -19.28 -7.59
C VAL A 35 -1.03 -17.91 -7.58
N ALA A 36 -0.57 -17.02 -8.45
CA ALA A 36 -1.14 -15.67 -8.56
C ALA A 36 -2.60 -15.73 -9.03
N ASP A 37 -3.48 -15.09 -8.26
CA ASP A 37 -4.92 -15.03 -8.58
C ASP A 37 -5.25 -13.68 -9.20
N PHE A 38 -5.26 -13.63 -10.53
CA PHE A 38 -5.54 -12.41 -11.28
C PHE A 38 -7.03 -12.02 -11.30
N ASN A 39 -7.89 -12.78 -10.63
CA ASN A 39 -9.31 -12.41 -10.48
C ASN A 39 -9.52 -11.46 -9.30
N GLN A 40 -8.54 -11.29 -8.43
CA GLN A 40 -8.67 -10.53 -7.18
C GLN A 40 -7.56 -9.47 -7.03
N TYR A 41 -7.00 -8.98 -8.13
CA TYR A 41 -5.92 -8.01 -8.05
C TYR A 41 -6.42 -6.60 -7.72
N LEU A 42 -5.51 -5.79 -7.18
CA LEU A 42 -5.71 -4.36 -6.94
C LEU A 42 -4.69 -3.57 -7.75
N THR A 43 -5.14 -2.55 -8.47
CA THR A 43 -4.25 -1.67 -9.22
C THR A 43 -3.84 -0.49 -8.34
N LEU A 44 -2.53 -0.28 -8.21
CA LEU A 44 -1.95 0.86 -7.50
C LEU A 44 -1.37 1.81 -8.54
N ASN A 45 -1.78 3.09 -8.50
CA ASN A 45 -1.16 4.11 -9.34
C ASN A 45 0.24 4.43 -8.82
N GLU A 46 0.92 5.39 -9.45
CA GLU A 46 2.30 5.73 -9.09
C GLU A 46 2.45 6.07 -7.61
N LEU A 47 1.57 6.91 -7.07
CA LEU A 47 1.63 7.30 -5.66
C LEU A 47 1.30 6.10 -4.75
N GLY A 48 0.28 5.33 -5.09
CA GLY A 48 -0.07 4.12 -4.34
C GLY A 48 1.06 3.10 -4.32
N SER A 49 1.74 2.93 -5.45
CA SER A 49 2.91 2.05 -5.55
C SER A 49 4.05 2.52 -4.64
N PHE A 50 4.30 3.83 -4.64
CA PHE A 50 5.31 4.45 -3.78
C PHE A 50 5.00 4.21 -2.30
N ILE A 51 3.75 4.42 -1.90
CA ILE A 51 3.33 4.21 -0.52
C ILE A 51 3.44 2.73 -0.13
N TYR A 52 2.97 1.83 -0.98
CA TYR A 52 3.04 0.39 -0.69
C TYR A 52 4.48 -0.07 -0.51
N LEU A 53 5.39 0.39 -1.37
CA LEU A 53 6.81 0.07 -1.24
C LEU A 53 7.36 0.51 0.12
N LEU A 54 7.05 1.74 0.55
CA LEU A 54 7.48 2.24 1.85
C LEU A 54 6.92 1.42 3.01
N ILE A 55 5.67 0.97 2.89
CA ILE A 55 5.06 0.09 3.90
C ILE A 55 5.85 -1.21 3.99
N THR A 56 6.14 -1.84 2.87
CA THR A 56 6.86 -3.12 2.86
C THR A 56 8.31 -2.98 3.33
N GLU A 57 8.88 -1.78 3.23
CA GLU A 57 10.22 -1.49 3.74
C GLU A 57 10.26 -1.22 5.25
N GLY A 58 9.11 -1.21 5.91
CA GLY A 58 9.04 -1.07 7.36
C GLY A 58 8.77 0.33 7.87
N ASN A 59 8.37 1.26 7.00
CA ASN A 59 8.10 2.63 7.42
C ASN A 59 6.75 2.74 8.13
N ASN A 60 6.65 3.65 9.09
CA ASN A 60 5.40 3.97 9.78
C ASN A 60 4.68 5.13 9.08
N PHE A 61 3.50 5.51 9.62
CA PHE A 61 2.68 6.58 9.04
C PHE A 61 3.45 7.89 8.89
N GLU A 62 4.12 8.33 9.94
CA GLU A 62 4.85 9.60 9.95
C GLU A 62 5.99 9.60 8.93
N GLN A 63 6.68 8.48 8.80
CA GLN A 63 7.78 8.34 7.84
C GLN A 63 7.27 8.36 6.40
N ILE A 64 6.15 7.69 6.14
CA ILE A 64 5.51 7.67 4.82
C ILE A 64 5.01 9.06 4.47
N HIS A 65 4.34 9.74 5.41
CA HIS A 65 3.84 11.10 5.21
C HIS A 65 5.00 12.05 4.86
N ALA A 66 6.10 11.98 5.61
CA ALA A 66 7.29 12.80 5.35
C ALA A 66 7.88 12.52 3.96
N ALA A 67 7.90 11.25 3.55
CA ALA A 67 8.42 10.88 2.24
C ALA A 67 7.54 11.42 1.11
N ILE A 68 6.22 11.42 1.28
CA ILE A 68 5.30 12.00 0.31
C ILE A 68 5.57 13.49 0.16
N LEU A 69 5.71 14.21 1.28
CA LEU A 69 5.97 15.65 1.26
C LEU A 69 7.33 15.97 0.64
N ALA A 70 8.30 15.07 0.76
CA ALA A 70 9.63 15.26 0.19
C ALA A 70 9.67 15.03 -1.33
N ASN A 71 8.75 14.24 -1.87
CA ASN A 71 8.80 13.78 -3.26
C ASN A 71 7.66 14.31 -4.13
N TYR A 72 6.62 14.90 -3.53
CA TYR A 72 5.44 15.39 -4.25
C TYR A 72 5.09 16.78 -3.75
N GLU A 73 4.57 17.62 -4.65
CA GLU A 73 4.08 18.94 -4.28
C GLU A 73 2.63 18.83 -3.82
N VAL A 74 2.44 18.63 -2.52
CA VAL A 74 1.12 18.45 -1.92
C VAL A 74 1.03 19.20 -0.60
N ASN A 75 -0.20 19.59 -0.24
CA ASN A 75 -0.49 20.18 1.07
C ASN A 75 -0.38 19.09 2.15
N PRO A 76 0.31 19.36 3.29
CA PRO A 76 0.47 18.34 4.34
C PRO A 76 -0.83 17.75 4.88
N ASP A 77 -1.87 18.58 5.09
CA ASP A 77 -3.15 18.09 5.61
C ASP A 77 -3.85 17.22 4.59
N GLU A 78 -3.83 17.61 3.32
CA GLU A 78 -4.41 16.85 2.22
C GLU A 78 -3.69 15.53 2.04
N ALA A 79 -2.36 15.56 2.09
CA ALA A 79 -1.55 14.34 2.00
C ALA A 79 -1.86 13.38 3.14
N SER A 80 -2.05 13.89 4.36
CA SER A 80 -2.40 13.08 5.52
C SER A 80 -3.76 12.41 5.35
N GLN A 81 -4.76 13.15 4.86
CA GLN A 81 -6.11 12.61 4.63
C GLN A 81 -6.09 11.54 3.53
N ASP A 82 -5.38 11.79 2.43
CA ASP A 82 -5.28 10.85 1.33
C ASP A 82 -4.54 9.59 1.74
N LEU A 83 -3.48 9.75 2.54
CA LEU A 83 -2.73 8.60 3.06
C LEU A 83 -3.59 7.76 3.99
N ASN A 84 -4.37 8.38 4.88
CA ASN A 84 -5.30 7.67 5.76
C ASN A 84 -6.29 6.84 4.94
N ALA A 85 -6.91 7.44 3.93
CA ALA A 85 -7.89 6.76 3.10
C ALA A 85 -7.26 5.60 2.34
N PHE A 86 -6.06 5.79 1.81
CA PHE A 86 -5.34 4.75 1.07
C PHE A 86 -4.96 3.57 1.98
N ILE A 87 -4.47 3.87 3.19
CA ILE A 87 -4.11 2.82 4.16
C ILE A 87 -5.33 1.99 4.54
N GLU A 88 -6.49 2.62 4.76
CA GLU A 88 -7.71 1.89 5.06
C GLU A 88 -8.14 0.98 3.91
N LEU A 89 -8.08 1.49 2.69
CA LEU A 89 -8.41 0.70 1.50
C LEU A 89 -7.47 -0.49 1.37
N LEU A 90 -6.19 -0.24 1.49
CA LEU A 90 -5.15 -1.27 1.35
C LEU A 90 -5.26 -2.31 2.46
N TYR A 91 -5.55 -1.87 3.69
CA TYR A 91 -5.76 -2.77 4.82
C TYR A 91 -6.94 -3.72 4.55
N LYS A 92 -8.08 -3.17 4.14
CA LYS A 92 -9.27 -4.00 3.85
C LYS A 92 -9.00 -5.00 2.73
N TYR A 93 -8.29 -4.55 1.70
CA TYR A 93 -7.96 -5.42 0.57
C TYR A 93 -7.00 -6.54 0.97
N THR A 94 -5.89 -6.20 1.64
CA THR A 94 -4.84 -7.17 1.95
C THR A 94 -5.30 -8.18 3.01
N VAL A 95 -6.02 -7.72 4.03
CA VAL A 95 -6.56 -8.62 5.07
C VAL A 95 -7.66 -9.52 4.49
N GLY A 96 -8.47 -8.99 3.58
CA GLY A 96 -9.53 -9.77 2.94
C GLY A 96 -9.03 -10.81 1.94
N ASN A 97 -7.82 -10.62 1.38
CA ASN A 97 -7.26 -11.47 0.32
C ASN A 97 -5.95 -12.15 0.70
N GLY A 98 -5.45 -11.86 1.89
CA GLY A 98 -4.18 -12.41 2.37
C GLY A 98 -4.25 -13.76 3.06
#